data_a7b8eb010f00e4e9c6d989c8853c1f5e
#
_entry.id   a7b8eb010f00e4e9c6d989c8853c1f5e
#
_cell.length_a   1.000
_cell.length_b   1.000
_cell.length_c   1.000
_cell.angle_alpha   90.00
_cell.angle_beta   90.00
_cell.angle_gamma   90.00
#
_symmetry.space_group_name_H-M   'P 1'
#
loop_
_entity.id
_entity.type
_entity.pdbx_description
1 polymer ?
#
loop_
_entity_poly.entity_id
_entity_poly.type
_entity_poly.pdbx_seq_one_letter_code
_entity_poly.pdbx_strand_id
1 'polypeptide(L)'
;AYCASKHANIGFMRALADELGPRGITVNAVCPGWVRTDAAMRSLSIMASNESRSEEDCLNDILSAQAIEGLMEPDDVASTYLFLASDQACNITGQALSVDRGELLA
;
A
#
# COMPACT_ATOMS: atom_id res chain seq x y z
N ALA A 1 1.02 17.88 0.10
CA ALA A 1 0.45 17.51 1.42
C ALA A 1 0.25 16.00 1.59
N TYR A 2 -0.36 15.31 0.62
CA TYR A 2 -0.64 13.86 0.72
C TYR A 2 0.63 13.02 0.90
N CYS A 3 1.65 13.20 0.05
CA CYS A 3 2.91 12.46 0.15
C CYS A 3 3.60 12.70 1.49
N ALA A 4 3.62 13.96 1.95
CA ALA A 4 4.22 14.31 3.24
C ALA A 4 3.50 13.62 4.40
N SER A 5 2.16 13.59 4.40
CA SER A 5 1.38 12.91 5.43
C SER A 5 1.61 11.39 5.45
N LYS A 6 1.75 10.77 4.29
CA LYS A 6 2.03 9.33 4.18
C LYS A 6 3.44 8.99 4.65
N HIS A 7 4.43 9.83 4.36
CA HIS A 7 5.79 9.66 4.90
C HIS A 7 5.83 9.86 6.42
N ALA A 8 5.05 10.81 6.94
CA ALA A 8 4.94 11.02 8.38
C ALA A 8 4.39 9.77 9.09
N ASN A 9 3.44 9.05 8.48
CA ASN A 9 2.92 7.80 9.03
C ASN A 9 4.02 6.73 9.18
N ILE A 10 4.95 6.63 8.22
CA ILE A 10 6.07 5.68 8.31
C ILE A 10 7.02 6.06 9.44
N GLY A 11 7.36 7.35 9.57
CA GLY A 11 8.19 7.84 10.66
C GLY A 11 7.55 7.60 12.03
N PHE A 12 6.27 7.91 12.16
CA PHE A 12 5.49 7.65 13.38
C PHE A 12 5.45 6.16 13.72
N MET A 13 5.18 5.31 12.74
CA MET A 13 5.16 3.85 12.91
C MET A 13 6.49 3.33 13.46
N ARG A 14 7.62 3.79 12.93
CA ARG A 14 8.95 3.38 13.38
C ARG A 14 9.25 3.82 14.81
N ALA A 15 8.92 5.06 15.16
CA ALA A 15 9.06 5.57 16.52
C ALA A 15 8.21 4.75 17.51
N LEU A 16 6.97 4.44 17.12
CA LEU A 16 6.07 3.66 17.95
C LEU A 16 6.53 2.20 18.10
N ALA A 17 7.13 1.62 17.05
CA ALA A 17 7.72 0.28 17.12
C ALA A 17 8.87 0.20 18.13
N ASP A 18 9.71 1.22 18.16
CA ASP A 18 10.81 1.32 19.15
C ASP A 18 10.27 1.47 20.57
N GLU A 19 9.31 2.35 20.77
CA GLU A 19 8.70 2.61 22.09
C GLU A 19 7.98 1.39 22.66
N LEU A 20 7.25 0.64 21.82
CA LEU A 20 6.41 -0.47 22.26
C LEU A 20 7.11 -1.84 22.21
N GLY A 21 8.25 -1.92 21.53
CA GLY A 21 9.03 -3.16 21.43
C GLY A 21 9.33 -3.82 22.78
N PRO A 22 9.75 -3.09 23.83
CA PRO A 22 9.98 -3.67 25.16
C PRO A 22 8.74 -4.30 25.80
N ARG A 23 7.55 -3.97 25.31
CA ARG A 23 6.28 -4.57 25.75
C ARG A 23 5.86 -5.78 24.92
N GLY A 24 6.67 -6.19 23.94
CA GLY A 24 6.34 -7.28 23.03
C GLY A 24 5.26 -6.92 21.99
N ILE A 25 5.08 -5.62 21.70
CA ILE A 25 4.10 -5.15 20.72
C ILE A 25 4.83 -4.82 19.42
N THR A 26 4.38 -5.41 18.32
CA THR A 26 4.88 -5.09 16.97
C THR A 26 4.06 -3.98 16.33
N VAL A 27 4.72 -3.09 15.60
CA VAL A 27 4.08 -2.00 14.86
C VAL A 27 4.67 -1.97 13.46
N ASN A 28 3.83 -2.15 12.46
CA ASN A 28 4.23 -2.21 11.06
C ASN A 28 3.27 -1.37 10.20
N ALA A 29 3.69 -1.05 8.99
CA ALA A 29 2.87 -0.38 7.99
C ALA A 29 2.71 -1.28 6.76
N VAL A 30 1.53 -1.29 6.18
CA VAL A 30 1.27 -1.89 4.87
C VAL A 30 1.15 -0.76 3.86
N CYS A 31 1.88 -0.89 2.76
CA CYS A 31 1.94 0.10 1.68
C CYS A 31 1.36 -0.52 0.40
N PRO A 32 0.04 -0.44 0.20
CA PRO A 32 -0.57 -0.99 -1.00
C PRO A 32 -0.25 -0.16 -2.25
N GLY A 33 -0.12 -0.83 -3.39
CA GLY A 33 -0.21 -0.20 -4.70
C GLY A 33 -1.66 0.08 -5.09
N TRP A 34 -1.97 -0.08 -6.38
CA TRP A 34 -3.33 0.13 -6.87
C TRP A 34 -4.25 -1.02 -6.48
N VAL A 35 -5.31 -0.68 -5.79
CA VAL A 35 -6.34 -1.61 -5.30
C VAL A 35 -7.70 -1.13 -5.80
N ARG A 36 -8.54 -2.06 -6.26
CA ARG A 36 -9.91 -1.76 -6.71
C ARG A 36 -10.77 -1.31 -5.51
N THR A 37 -10.80 -0.02 -5.28
CA THR A 37 -11.65 0.64 -4.28
C THR A 37 -12.42 1.76 -4.95
N ASP A 38 -13.51 2.20 -4.34
CA ASP A 38 -14.28 3.32 -4.87
C ASP A 38 -13.42 4.59 -4.98
N ALA A 39 -12.54 4.83 -4.01
CA ALA A 39 -11.63 5.97 -4.03
C ALA A 39 -10.64 5.89 -5.19
N ALA A 40 -10.04 4.72 -5.43
CA ALA A 40 -9.12 4.51 -6.54
C ALA A 40 -9.82 4.65 -7.90
N MET A 41 -11.03 4.13 -8.02
CA MET A 41 -11.81 4.24 -9.26
C MET A 41 -12.23 5.69 -9.54
N ARG A 42 -12.57 6.46 -8.50
CA ARG A 42 -12.82 7.90 -8.64
C ARG A 42 -11.56 8.65 -9.09
N SER A 43 -10.41 8.34 -8.51
CA SER A 43 -9.13 8.95 -8.92
C SER A 43 -8.79 8.63 -10.37
N LEU A 44 -9.04 7.41 -10.81
CA LEU A 44 -8.85 6.98 -12.20
C LEU A 44 -9.75 7.76 -13.16
N SER A 45 -11.02 7.94 -12.80
CA SER A 45 -11.99 8.71 -13.59
C SER A 45 -11.56 10.18 -13.76
N ILE A 46 -11.08 10.81 -12.69
CA ILE A 46 -10.57 12.18 -12.72
C ILE A 46 -9.32 12.27 -13.60
N MET A 47 -8.40 11.34 -13.47
CA MET A 47 -7.18 11.27 -14.26
C MET A 47 -7.50 11.13 -15.75
N ALA A 48 -8.37 10.22 -16.11
CA ALA A 48 -8.80 10.00 -17.49
C ALA A 48 -9.45 11.25 -18.08
N SER A 49 -10.30 11.93 -17.32
CA SER A 49 -10.94 13.19 -17.74
C SER A 49 -9.90 14.30 -17.98
N ASN A 50 -8.94 14.46 -17.05
CA ASN A 50 -7.90 15.49 -17.18
C ASN A 50 -6.96 15.25 -18.37
N GLU A 51 -6.69 13.99 -18.70
CA GLU A 51 -5.81 13.61 -19.80
C GLU A 51 -6.55 13.42 -21.13
N SER A 52 -7.87 13.58 -21.15
CA SER A 52 -8.73 13.31 -22.32
C SER A 52 -8.50 11.90 -22.89
N ARG A 53 -8.40 10.91 -21.99
CA ARG A 53 -8.17 9.49 -22.30
C ARG A 53 -9.29 8.63 -21.72
N SER A 54 -9.41 7.39 -22.19
CA SER A 54 -10.30 6.42 -21.56
C SER A 54 -9.76 5.97 -20.20
N GLU A 55 -10.65 5.59 -19.28
CA GLU A 55 -10.26 4.99 -18.01
C GLU A 55 -9.45 3.70 -18.20
N GLU A 56 -9.82 2.90 -19.20
CA GLU A 56 -9.11 1.66 -19.55
C GLU A 56 -7.66 1.94 -19.94
N ASP A 57 -7.40 2.93 -20.79
CA ASP A 57 -6.03 3.28 -21.20
C ASP A 57 -5.20 3.80 -20.03
N CYS A 58 -5.79 4.66 -19.19
CA CYS A 58 -5.11 5.16 -17.98
C CYS A 58 -4.78 4.02 -17.02
N LEU A 59 -5.72 3.10 -16.81
CA LEU A 59 -5.52 1.94 -15.94
C LEU A 59 -4.43 1.01 -16.50
N ASN A 60 -4.43 0.74 -17.78
CA ASN A 60 -3.41 -0.08 -18.43
C ASN A 60 -2.00 0.51 -18.26
N ASP A 61 -1.86 1.82 -18.38
CA ASP A 61 -0.57 2.49 -18.15
C ASP A 61 -0.10 2.31 -16.71
N ILE A 62 -1.00 2.48 -15.75
CA ILE A 62 -0.71 2.27 -14.32
C ILE A 62 -0.27 0.82 -14.07
N LEU A 63 -1.02 -0.14 -14.56
CA LEU A 63 -0.74 -1.56 -14.35
C LEU A 63 0.53 -2.02 -15.07
N SER A 64 0.91 -1.37 -16.16
CA SER A 64 2.13 -1.71 -16.90
C SER A 64 3.42 -1.40 -16.13
N ALA A 65 3.35 -0.55 -15.12
CA ALA A 65 4.48 -0.28 -14.23
C ALA A 65 4.74 -1.39 -13.20
N GLN A 66 3.80 -2.30 -13.02
CA GLN A 66 3.91 -3.42 -12.10
C GLN A 66 4.66 -4.60 -12.71
N ALA A 67 5.39 -5.35 -11.88
CA ALA A 67 6.05 -6.59 -12.31
C ALA A 67 5.05 -7.75 -12.47
N ILE A 68 4.00 -7.78 -11.64
CA ILE A 68 2.93 -8.77 -11.69
C ILE A 68 1.68 -8.08 -12.24
N GLU A 69 1.16 -8.58 -13.34
CA GLU A 69 -0.01 -8.01 -14.01
C GLU A 69 -1.28 -8.05 -13.16
N GLY A 70 -2.17 -7.11 -13.42
CA GLY A 70 -3.52 -7.08 -12.89
C GLY A 70 -3.72 -6.12 -11.74
N LEU A 71 -4.97 -5.72 -11.53
CA LEU A 71 -5.41 -4.85 -10.45
C LEU A 71 -5.71 -5.69 -9.21
N MET A 72 -5.18 -5.28 -8.07
CA MET A 72 -5.46 -5.95 -6.80
C MET A 72 -6.90 -5.69 -6.35
N GLU A 73 -7.49 -6.70 -5.72
CA GLU A 73 -8.72 -6.55 -4.96
C GLU A 73 -8.39 -6.27 -3.48
N PRO A 74 -9.31 -5.71 -2.70
CA PRO A 74 -9.09 -5.46 -1.26
C PRO A 74 -8.63 -6.69 -0.49
N ASP A 75 -9.14 -7.87 -0.79
CA ASP A 75 -8.77 -9.12 -0.13
C ASP A 75 -7.30 -9.49 -0.36
N ASP A 76 -6.71 -9.09 -1.49
CA ASP A 76 -5.30 -9.34 -1.78
C ASP A 76 -4.38 -8.61 -0.78
N VAL A 77 -4.82 -7.46 -0.29
CA VAL A 77 -4.09 -6.67 0.71
C VAL A 77 -4.43 -7.12 2.13
N ALA A 78 -5.68 -7.50 2.38
CA ALA A 78 -6.16 -7.90 3.70
C ALA A 78 -5.37 -9.07 4.28
N SER A 79 -4.91 -10.00 3.45
CA SER A 79 -4.10 -11.15 3.89
C SER A 79 -2.78 -10.74 4.54
N THR A 80 -2.17 -9.65 4.09
CA THR A 80 -0.94 -9.11 4.69
C THR A 80 -1.22 -8.56 6.09
N TYR A 81 -2.34 -7.89 6.31
CA TYR A 81 -2.74 -7.43 7.64
C TYR A 81 -2.98 -8.61 8.59
N LEU A 82 -3.65 -9.67 8.12
CA LEU A 82 -3.87 -10.87 8.92
C LEU A 82 -2.54 -11.54 9.31
N PHE A 83 -1.61 -11.65 8.39
CA PHE A 83 -0.27 -12.18 8.66
C PHE A 83 0.45 -11.35 9.72
N LEU A 84 0.50 -10.02 9.56
CA LEU A 84 1.18 -9.13 10.51
C LEU A 84 0.53 -9.13 11.89
N ALA A 85 -0.78 -9.39 11.99
CA ALA A 85 -1.51 -9.51 13.23
C ALA A 85 -1.38 -10.89 13.90
N SER A 86 -0.79 -11.87 13.20
CA SER A 86 -0.65 -13.25 13.70
C SER A 86 0.63 -13.45 14.48
N ASP A 87 0.70 -14.53 15.25
CA ASP A 87 1.90 -14.95 15.99
C ASP A 87 3.08 -15.28 15.06
N GLN A 88 2.80 -15.60 13.80
CA GLN A 88 3.84 -15.86 12.80
C GLN A 88 4.70 -14.62 12.49
N ALA A 89 4.15 -13.43 12.71
CA ALA A 89 4.85 -12.16 12.51
C ALA A 89 5.42 -11.55 13.81
N CYS A 90 5.52 -12.31 14.87
CA CYS A 90 5.93 -11.80 16.19
C CYS A 90 7.34 -11.20 16.24
N ASN A 91 8.18 -11.49 15.26
CA ASN A 91 9.54 -10.95 15.13
C ASN A 91 9.64 -9.84 14.07
N ILE A 92 8.52 -9.37 13.53
CA ILE A 92 8.47 -8.31 12.51
C ILE A 92 7.92 -7.05 13.15
N THR A 93 8.75 -6.01 13.25
CA THR A 93 8.34 -4.70 13.76
C THR A 93 9.12 -3.58 13.08
N GLY A 94 8.53 -2.40 12.99
CA GLY A 94 9.16 -1.23 12.37
C GLY A 94 9.27 -1.32 10.84
N GLN A 95 8.56 -2.25 10.21
CA GLN A 95 8.67 -2.49 8.78
C GLN A 95 7.51 -1.85 8.00
N ALA A 96 7.85 -1.30 6.82
CA ALA A 96 6.88 -0.86 5.83
C ALA A 96 6.86 -1.90 4.70
N LEU A 97 5.80 -2.69 4.63
CA LEU A 97 5.65 -3.75 3.63
C LEU A 97 4.90 -3.24 2.42
N SER A 98 5.55 -3.27 1.26
CA SER A 98 4.89 -3.00 -0.01
C SER A 98 4.08 -4.21 -0.46
N VAL A 99 2.82 -3.96 -0.84
CA VAL A 99 1.90 -4.92 -1.45
C VAL A 99 1.40 -4.26 -2.73
N ASP A 100 2.24 -4.23 -3.75
CA ASP A 100 2.07 -3.37 -4.91
C ASP A 100 2.37 -4.08 -6.25
N ARG A 101 2.46 -5.40 -6.24
CA ARG A 101 2.79 -6.22 -7.41
C ARG A 101 4.13 -5.83 -8.07
N GLY A 102 5.03 -5.23 -7.29
CA GLY A 102 6.33 -4.82 -7.79
C GLY A 102 6.31 -3.50 -8.57
N GLU A 103 5.39 -2.61 -8.27
CA GLU A 103 5.38 -1.25 -8.83
C GLU A 103 6.61 -0.46 -8.38
N LEU A 104 7.04 -0.64 -7.13
CA LEU A 104 8.22 0.00 -6.55
C LEU A 104 9.30 -1.03 -6.25
N LEU A 105 10.13 -1.34 -7.25
CA LEU A 105 11.25 -2.28 -7.10
C LEU A 105 12.56 -1.61 -6.66
N ALA A 106 12.54 -0.31 -6.45
CA ALA A 106 13.74 0.44 -6.06
C ALA A 106 13.95 0.44 -4.55
#